data_23d9ce887213cca5375951edf120df84
#
_entry.id   23d9ce887213cca5375951edf120df84
#
_cell.length_a   1.000
_cell.length_b   1.000
_cell.length_c   1.000
_cell.angle_alpha   90.00
_cell.angle_beta   90.00
_cell.angle_gamma   90.00
#
_symmetry.space_group_name_H-M   'P 1'
#
loop_
_entity.id
_entity.type
_entity.pdbx_description
1 polymer ?
#
loop_
_entity_poly.entity_id
_entity_poly.type
_entity_poly.pdbx_seq_one_letter_code
_entity_poly.pdbx_strand_id
1 'polypeptide(L)'
;MKKIIYPDKAEWADMLRRPALHTETLRDTVKEVLDRVKSEGDRAVIEYEERFDKVKLDALAVTEAEMAEAEKDVPIELKAAIMLAQKNIHAFHAAQRFEGKKVQTVPGVTCWQKAVAIEKVGLYIPGGTAPLFSTVLMLATPAQIAGCKEIVLCTPPDKAGKIHPAILYAAKLAGVNKIFKAGGVQAIGAMAYGTESVPKVYKIFGPGNQYVTAAKQQVSLCDVDRKSVV
;
A
#
# COMPACT_ATOMS: atom_id res chain seq x y z
N MET A 1 -26.21 -9.68 -12.85
CA MET A 1 -26.27 -9.59 -11.38
C MET A 1 -27.46 -10.41 -10.90
N LYS A 2 -27.28 -11.42 -10.04
CA LYS A 2 -28.38 -12.23 -9.49
C LYS A 2 -28.98 -11.46 -8.33
N LYS A 3 -30.28 -11.10 -8.42
CA LYS A 3 -31.01 -10.43 -7.33
C LYS A 3 -31.72 -11.50 -6.50
N ILE A 4 -31.48 -11.56 -5.21
CA ILE A 4 -32.11 -12.47 -4.27
C ILE A 4 -32.93 -11.64 -3.31
N ILE A 5 -34.22 -11.95 -3.18
CA ILE A 5 -35.16 -11.18 -2.36
C ILE A 5 -35.76 -12.11 -1.34
N TYR A 6 -35.60 -11.79 -0.04
CA TYR A 6 -36.12 -12.55 1.11
C TYR A 6 -35.74 -14.06 1.08
N PRO A 7 -34.42 -14.40 0.99
CA PRO A 7 -34.00 -15.80 0.98
C PRO A 7 -34.33 -16.50 2.29
N ASP A 8 -34.59 -17.80 2.24
CA ASP A 8 -34.76 -18.60 3.45
C ASP A 8 -33.44 -18.59 4.27
N LYS A 9 -33.57 -18.60 5.60
CA LYS A 9 -32.40 -18.67 6.50
C LYS A 9 -31.53 -19.89 6.25
N ALA A 10 -32.10 -21.00 5.80
CA ALA A 10 -31.37 -22.22 5.44
C ALA A 10 -30.41 -22.01 4.27
N GLU A 11 -30.67 -21.06 3.37
CA GLU A 11 -29.83 -20.75 2.21
C GLU A 11 -28.68 -19.77 2.53
N TRP A 12 -28.73 -19.08 3.69
CA TRP A 12 -27.75 -18.03 4.02
C TRP A 12 -26.32 -18.55 4.07
N ALA A 13 -26.09 -19.74 4.63
CA ALA A 13 -24.76 -20.31 4.73
C ALA A 13 -24.08 -20.47 3.37
N ASP A 14 -24.84 -20.95 2.37
CA ASP A 14 -24.33 -21.14 1.03
C ASP A 14 -24.19 -19.82 0.25
N MET A 15 -25.15 -18.92 0.43
CA MET A 15 -25.13 -17.60 -0.23
C MET A 15 -24.03 -16.68 0.29
N LEU A 16 -23.69 -16.78 1.58
CA LEU A 16 -22.65 -15.99 2.25
C LEU A 16 -21.30 -16.69 2.26
N ARG A 17 -21.20 -17.90 1.71
CA ARG A 17 -19.94 -18.64 1.63
C ARG A 17 -18.93 -17.84 0.82
N ARG A 18 -17.80 -17.53 1.42
CA ARG A 18 -16.68 -16.94 0.69
C ARG A 18 -16.12 -17.97 -0.30
N PRO A 19 -15.83 -17.59 -1.55
CA PRO A 19 -15.13 -18.47 -2.47
C PRO A 19 -13.82 -18.94 -1.84
N ALA A 20 -13.70 -20.25 -1.62
CA ALA A 20 -12.44 -20.86 -1.23
C ALA A 20 -11.55 -20.92 -2.47
N LEU A 21 -10.46 -20.19 -2.48
CA LEU A 21 -9.45 -20.28 -3.53
C LEU A 21 -8.46 -21.39 -3.14
N HIS A 22 -7.96 -22.11 -4.14
CA HIS A 22 -6.93 -23.14 -3.95
C HIS A 22 -5.67 -22.49 -3.37
N THR A 23 -5.55 -22.55 -2.04
CA THR A 23 -4.56 -21.79 -1.26
C THR A 23 -3.14 -22.31 -1.43
N GLU A 24 -2.95 -23.59 -1.75
CA GLU A 24 -1.61 -24.19 -1.84
C GLU A 24 -0.88 -23.71 -3.10
N THR A 25 -1.47 -23.88 -4.28
CA THR A 25 -0.87 -23.43 -5.56
C THR A 25 -0.59 -21.92 -5.56
N LEU A 26 -1.47 -21.14 -4.91
CA LEU A 26 -1.27 -19.71 -4.75
C LEU A 26 -0.04 -19.39 -3.89
N ARG A 27 0.15 -20.13 -2.80
CA ARG A 27 1.28 -19.94 -1.90
C ARG A 27 2.62 -20.24 -2.56
N ASP A 28 2.69 -21.30 -3.36
CA ASP A 28 3.90 -21.70 -4.06
C ASP A 28 4.29 -20.68 -5.13
N THR A 29 3.31 -20.22 -5.93
CA THR A 29 3.54 -19.14 -6.91
C THR A 29 4.01 -17.86 -6.25
N VAL A 30 3.40 -17.47 -5.13
CA VAL A 30 3.81 -16.27 -4.39
C VAL A 30 5.20 -16.43 -3.81
N LYS A 31 5.51 -17.61 -3.27
CA LYS A 31 6.83 -17.91 -2.72
C LYS A 31 7.93 -17.81 -3.77
N GLU A 32 7.71 -18.38 -4.96
CA GLU A 32 8.66 -18.28 -6.08
C GLU A 32 8.99 -16.82 -6.41
N VAL A 33 7.96 -15.97 -6.54
CA VAL A 33 8.16 -14.54 -6.85
C VAL A 33 8.93 -13.85 -5.72
N LEU A 34 8.56 -14.09 -4.46
CA LEU A 34 9.22 -13.48 -3.30
C LEU A 34 10.69 -13.90 -3.20
N ASP A 35 11.00 -15.19 -3.39
CA ASP A 35 12.37 -15.73 -3.34
C ASP A 35 13.24 -15.11 -4.45
N ARG A 36 12.69 -14.95 -5.67
CA ARG A 36 13.42 -14.30 -6.76
C ARG A 36 13.66 -12.81 -6.49
N VAL A 37 12.66 -12.07 -6.01
CA VAL A 37 12.84 -10.67 -5.63
C VAL A 37 13.90 -10.52 -4.54
N LYS A 38 13.91 -11.42 -3.55
CA LYS A 38 14.89 -11.42 -2.47
C LYS A 38 16.33 -11.65 -2.98
N SER A 39 16.52 -12.49 -3.99
CA SER A 39 17.84 -12.87 -4.51
C SER A 39 18.33 -12.02 -5.68
N GLU A 40 17.43 -11.46 -6.49
CA GLU A 40 17.74 -10.81 -7.76
C GLU A 40 17.41 -9.29 -7.78
N GLY A 41 16.77 -8.77 -6.73
CA GLY A 41 16.49 -7.35 -6.56
C GLY A 41 15.63 -6.75 -7.67
N ASP A 42 16.01 -5.56 -8.13
CA ASP A 42 15.31 -4.80 -9.17
C ASP A 42 15.13 -5.58 -10.47
N ARG A 43 16.09 -6.43 -10.82
CA ARG A 43 16.01 -7.24 -12.03
C ARG A 43 14.76 -8.13 -12.01
N ALA A 44 14.53 -8.84 -10.90
CA ALA A 44 13.35 -9.69 -10.78
C ALA A 44 12.05 -8.89 -10.80
N VAL A 45 12.03 -7.72 -10.15
CA VAL A 45 10.84 -6.84 -10.16
C VAL A 45 10.51 -6.41 -11.59
N ILE A 46 11.49 -5.92 -12.36
CA ILE A 46 11.29 -5.47 -13.75
C ILE A 46 10.82 -6.62 -14.64
N GLU A 47 11.42 -7.82 -14.53
CA GLU A 47 10.99 -8.99 -15.28
C GLU A 47 9.53 -9.39 -14.95
N TYR A 48 9.12 -9.28 -13.68
CA TYR A 48 7.74 -9.56 -13.28
C TYR A 48 6.74 -8.49 -13.75
N GLU A 49 7.13 -7.20 -13.79
CA GLU A 49 6.31 -6.16 -14.39
C GLU A 49 6.06 -6.44 -15.89
N GLU A 50 7.09 -6.89 -16.63
CA GLU A 50 6.94 -7.30 -18.03
C GLU A 50 6.06 -8.55 -18.16
N ARG A 51 6.23 -9.54 -17.28
CA ARG A 51 5.48 -10.79 -17.32
C ARG A 51 4.01 -10.63 -16.93
N PHE A 52 3.70 -9.89 -15.87
CA PHE A 52 2.35 -9.81 -15.30
C PHE A 52 1.59 -8.57 -15.77
N ASP A 53 2.22 -7.42 -15.75
CA ASP A 53 1.60 -6.13 -16.09
C ASP A 53 1.81 -5.75 -17.57
N LYS A 54 2.64 -6.54 -18.31
CA LYS A 54 2.92 -6.36 -19.74
C LYS A 54 3.55 -5.00 -20.05
N VAL A 55 4.39 -4.53 -19.14
CA VAL A 55 5.11 -3.26 -19.29
C VAL A 55 6.60 -3.49 -19.13
N LYS A 56 7.38 -2.96 -20.07
CA LYS A 56 8.84 -2.97 -20.00
C LYS A 56 9.32 -1.68 -19.36
N LEU A 57 10.07 -1.80 -18.30
CA LEU A 57 10.61 -0.68 -17.54
C LEU A 57 12.13 -0.67 -17.58
N ASP A 58 12.70 0.53 -17.74
CA ASP A 58 14.15 0.74 -17.63
C ASP A 58 14.55 1.06 -16.18
N ALA A 59 13.61 1.59 -15.38
CA ALA A 59 13.80 1.91 -13.97
C ALA A 59 12.47 1.84 -13.20
N LEU A 60 12.55 1.46 -11.93
CA LEU A 60 11.39 1.37 -11.04
C LEU A 60 11.01 2.73 -10.43
N ALA A 61 11.98 3.57 -10.11
CA ALA A 61 11.74 4.83 -9.44
C ALA A 61 11.02 5.83 -10.35
N VAL A 62 10.03 6.52 -9.77
CA VAL A 62 9.41 7.69 -10.41
C VAL A 62 10.35 8.88 -10.26
N THR A 63 10.62 9.57 -11.38
CA THR A 63 11.49 10.73 -11.39
C THR A 63 10.79 12.01 -10.98
N GLU A 64 11.54 13.03 -10.58
CA GLU A 64 10.99 14.36 -10.29
C GLU A 64 10.34 14.99 -11.52
N ALA A 65 10.85 14.69 -12.72
CA ALA A 65 10.28 15.14 -13.98
C ALA A 65 8.88 14.55 -14.22
N GLU A 66 8.70 13.24 -13.97
CA GLU A 66 7.39 12.58 -14.04
C GLU A 66 6.40 13.16 -13.02
N MET A 67 6.88 13.48 -11.82
CA MET A 67 6.06 14.13 -10.79
C MET A 67 5.61 15.53 -11.22
N ALA A 68 6.50 16.31 -11.84
CA ALA A 68 6.20 17.65 -12.32
C ALA A 68 5.29 17.65 -13.55
N GLU A 69 5.43 16.68 -14.46
CA GLU A 69 4.52 16.45 -15.60
C GLU A 69 3.13 16.10 -15.10
N ALA A 70 3.03 15.12 -14.21
CA ALA A 70 1.77 14.66 -13.63
C ALA A 70 0.97 15.79 -12.97
N GLU A 71 1.66 16.72 -12.30
CA GLU A 71 0.99 17.85 -11.68
C GLU A 71 0.31 18.76 -12.72
N LYS A 72 0.88 18.90 -13.92
CA LYS A 72 0.29 19.70 -15.00
C LYS A 72 -0.91 19.00 -15.64
N ASP A 73 -0.86 17.66 -15.71
CA ASP A 73 -1.87 16.86 -16.39
C ASP A 73 -3.16 16.66 -15.56
N VAL A 74 -3.14 16.94 -14.24
CA VAL A 74 -4.35 16.83 -13.41
C VAL A 74 -5.20 18.09 -13.60
N PRO A 75 -6.51 17.96 -14.02
CA PRO A 75 -7.43 19.07 -14.14
C PRO A 75 -7.60 19.85 -12.83
N ILE A 76 -7.84 21.17 -12.95
CA ILE A 76 -7.91 22.06 -11.77
C ILE A 76 -9.06 21.68 -10.82
N GLU A 77 -10.18 21.24 -11.37
CA GLU A 77 -11.33 20.78 -10.60
C GLU A 77 -11.01 19.52 -9.81
N LEU A 78 -10.25 18.59 -10.42
CA LEU A 78 -9.81 17.38 -9.73
C LEU A 78 -8.77 17.69 -8.66
N LYS A 79 -7.83 18.63 -8.90
CA LYS A 79 -6.92 19.11 -7.86
C LYS A 79 -7.67 19.65 -6.65
N ALA A 80 -8.67 20.49 -6.88
CA ALA A 80 -9.50 21.06 -5.81
C ALA A 80 -10.22 19.95 -5.01
N ALA A 81 -10.78 18.96 -5.70
CA ALA A 81 -11.45 17.83 -5.06
C ALA A 81 -10.48 16.96 -4.24
N ILE A 82 -9.28 16.68 -4.77
CA ILE A 82 -8.22 15.93 -4.05
C ILE A 82 -7.74 16.68 -2.81
N MET A 83 -7.55 18.01 -2.91
CA MET A 83 -7.16 18.85 -1.78
C MET A 83 -8.24 18.87 -0.69
N LEU A 84 -9.52 18.98 -1.07
CA LEU A 84 -10.63 18.92 -0.12
C LEU A 84 -10.69 17.55 0.58
N ALA A 85 -10.55 16.47 -0.17
CA ALA A 85 -10.51 15.11 0.37
C ALA A 85 -9.35 14.94 1.36
N GLN A 86 -8.15 15.40 1.00
CA GLN A 86 -6.97 15.35 1.87
C GLN A 86 -7.20 16.13 3.17
N LYS A 87 -7.78 17.34 3.10
CA LYS A 87 -8.13 18.15 4.27
C LYS A 87 -9.08 17.40 5.21
N ASN A 88 -10.12 16.76 4.68
CA ASN A 88 -11.09 16.01 5.46
C ASN A 88 -10.47 14.77 6.11
N ILE A 89 -9.68 14.01 5.35
CA ILE A 89 -8.94 12.84 5.85
C ILE A 89 -7.97 13.25 6.95
N HIS A 90 -7.22 14.34 6.73
CA HIS A 90 -6.28 14.87 7.72
C HIS A 90 -7.00 15.25 9.02
N ALA A 91 -8.09 16.01 8.95
CA ALA A 91 -8.86 16.43 10.12
C ALA A 91 -9.36 15.23 10.93
N PHE A 92 -9.90 14.21 10.25
CA PHE A 92 -10.39 13.00 10.89
C PHE A 92 -9.27 12.20 11.59
N HIS A 93 -8.14 11.97 10.91
CA HIS A 93 -7.03 11.21 11.47
C HIS A 93 -6.23 11.98 12.52
N ALA A 94 -6.13 13.30 12.40
CA ALA A 94 -5.48 14.13 13.42
C ALA A 94 -6.22 14.06 14.77
N ALA A 95 -7.56 13.98 14.73
CA ALA A 95 -8.38 13.81 15.93
C ALA A 95 -8.20 12.42 16.62
N GLN A 96 -7.64 11.44 15.92
CA GLN A 96 -7.36 10.09 16.46
C GLN A 96 -5.97 9.97 17.07
N ARG A 97 -5.19 11.05 17.10
CA ARG A 97 -3.85 11.02 17.67
C ARG A 97 -3.90 10.62 19.14
N PHE A 98 -3.13 9.60 19.49
CA PHE A 98 -3.09 9.08 20.85
C PHE A 98 -2.33 10.03 21.76
N GLU A 99 -3.02 10.53 22.79
CA GLU A 99 -2.43 11.28 23.88
C GLU A 99 -2.37 10.37 25.12
N GLY A 100 -1.16 9.87 25.42
CA GLY A 100 -0.96 8.96 26.55
C GLY A 100 -1.25 9.66 27.88
N LYS A 101 -2.01 9.00 28.75
CA LYS A 101 -2.22 9.44 30.15
C LYS A 101 -1.12 8.88 31.04
N LYS A 102 -0.59 9.71 31.93
CA LYS A 102 0.30 9.29 33.01
C LYS A 102 -0.53 8.96 34.25
N VAL A 103 -0.28 7.80 34.84
CA VAL A 103 -0.98 7.32 36.04
C VAL A 103 0.07 6.94 37.08
N GLN A 104 0.00 7.55 38.25
CA GLN A 104 0.77 7.11 39.39
C GLN A 104 0.05 5.96 40.08
N THR A 105 0.60 4.75 40.02
CA THR A 105 -0.01 3.53 40.55
C THR A 105 0.26 3.34 42.05
N VAL A 106 1.46 3.72 42.49
CA VAL A 106 1.87 3.83 43.88
C VAL A 106 2.84 5.00 44.02
N PRO A 107 3.11 5.54 45.22
CA PRO A 107 4.07 6.62 45.40
C PRO A 107 5.43 6.31 44.75
N GLY A 108 5.89 7.21 43.89
CA GLY A 108 7.16 7.05 43.16
C GLY A 108 7.12 6.21 41.87
N VAL A 109 5.99 5.55 41.54
CA VAL A 109 5.83 4.76 40.32
C VAL A 109 4.80 5.37 39.38
N THR A 110 5.25 5.86 38.22
CA THR A 110 4.38 6.43 37.18
C THR A 110 4.41 5.56 35.93
N CYS A 111 3.24 5.10 35.49
CA CYS A 111 3.04 4.32 34.30
C CYS A 111 2.36 5.16 33.21
N TRP A 112 2.76 4.93 31.95
CA TRP A 112 2.11 5.57 30.80
C TRP A 112 2.25 4.73 29.54
N GLN A 113 1.37 4.99 28.58
CA GLN A 113 1.51 4.50 27.21
C GLN A 113 2.13 5.59 26.33
N LYS A 114 3.06 5.19 25.47
CA LYS A 114 3.70 6.07 24.48
C LYS A 114 3.45 5.55 23.09
N ALA A 115 2.84 6.35 22.22
CA ALA A 115 2.80 6.07 20.79
C ALA A 115 4.14 6.48 20.15
N VAL A 116 4.72 5.58 19.36
CA VAL A 116 5.93 5.82 18.59
C VAL A 116 5.65 5.51 17.14
N ALA A 117 6.02 6.43 16.25
CA ALA A 117 5.86 6.23 14.81
C ALA A 117 6.71 5.04 14.33
N ILE A 118 6.16 4.27 13.38
CA ILE A 118 6.96 3.32 12.61
C ILE A 118 7.84 4.15 11.67
N GLU A 119 9.14 3.94 11.74
CA GLU A 119 10.10 4.83 11.05
C GLU A 119 9.98 4.75 9.53
N LYS A 120 9.85 3.54 8.97
CA LYS A 120 9.77 3.26 7.53
C LYS A 120 8.52 2.46 7.21
N VAL A 121 7.64 3.01 6.42
CA VAL A 121 6.38 2.36 6.01
C VAL A 121 6.28 2.26 4.50
N GLY A 122 5.78 1.12 4.02
CA GLY A 122 5.44 0.88 2.63
C GLY A 122 3.94 1.01 2.40
N LEU A 123 3.55 1.72 1.37
CA LEU A 123 2.18 1.88 0.92
C LEU A 123 2.02 1.17 -0.42
N TYR A 124 1.14 0.19 -0.47
CA TYR A 124 0.78 -0.49 -1.70
C TYR A 124 -0.55 0.04 -2.23
N ILE A 125 -0.53 0.55 -3.46
CA ILE A 125 -1.73 1.03 -4.16
C ILE A 125 -1.98 0.09 -5.34
N PRO A 126 -3.07 -0.67 -5.35
CA PRO A 126 -3.34 -1.58 -6.45
C PRO A 126 -3.67 -0.82 -7.73
N GLY A 127 -3.28 -1.42 -8.85
CA GLY A 127 -3.78 -1.04 -10.17
C GLY A 127 -5.23 -1.50 -10.38
N GLY A 128 -5.84 -1.05 -11.46
CA GLY A 128 -7.19 -1.44 -11.81
C GLY A 128 -7.80 -0.52 -12.86
N THR A 129 -9.11 -0.61 -13.03
CA THR A 129 -9.86 0.18 -14.02
C THR A 129 -10.00 1.66 -13.65
N ALA A 130 -9.77 2.02 -12.39
CA ALA A 130 -9.83 3.39 -11.90
C ALA A 130 -8.59 3.74 -11.07
N PRO A 131 -8.06 4.96 -11.18
CA PRO A 131 -6.93 5.40 -10.37
C PRO A 131 -7.34 5.57 -8.90
N LEU A 132 -6.71 4.82 -8.00
CA LEU A 132 -7.05 4.81 -6.58
C LEU A 132 -6.29 5.90 -5.79
N PHE A 133 -6.34 7.15 -6.25
CA PHE A 133 -5.71 8.28 -5.57
C PHE A 133 -6.30 8.55 -4.16
N SER A 134 -7.56 8.19 -3.93
CA SER A 134 -8.16 8.25 -2.58
C SER A 134 -7.46 7.29 -1.60
N THR A 135 -7.07 6.10 -2.07
CA THR A 135 -6.29 5.15 -1.26
C THR A 135 -4.92 5.72 -0.88
N VAL A 136 -4.28 6.45 -1.80
CA VAL A 136 -3.02 7.17 -1.48
C VAL A 136 -3.24 8.12 -0.30
N LEU A 137 -4.28 8.98 -0.37
CA LEU A 137 -4.59 9.93 0.70
C LEU A 137 -4.90 9.23 2.02
N MET A 138 -5.73 8.16 1.98
CA MET A 138 -6.13 7.41 3.18
C MET A 138 -4.97 6.67 3.86
N LEU A 139 -3.89 6.35 3.14
CA LEU A 139 -2.72 5.67 3.70
C LEU A 139 -1.60 6.65 4.05
N ALA A 140 -1.29 7.60 3.17
CA ALA A 140 -0.17 8.51 3.35
C ALA A 140 -0.45 9.59 4.41
N THR A 141 -1.67 10.13 4.46
CA THR A 141 -2.02 11.16 5.45
C THR A 141 -1.88 10.67 6.90
N PRO A 142 -2.44 9.51 7.30
CA PRO A 142 -2.20 9.00 8.65
C PRO A 142 -0.75 8.62 8.92
N ALA A 143 0.01 8.16 7.91
CA ALA A 143 1.44 7.90 8.06
C ALA A 143 2.23 9.19 8.40
N GLN A 144 1.90 10.31 7.73
CA GLN A 144 2.45 11.63 8.06
C GLN A 144 2.06 12.09 9.46
N ILE A 145 0.78 12.03 9.82
CA ILE A 145 0.27 12.42 11.14
C ILE A 145 0.95 11.62 12.25
N ALA A 146 1.19 10.33 12.01
CA ALA A 146 1.91 9.46 12.94
C ALA A 146 3.39 9.81 13.08
N GLY A 147 3.98 10.57 12.15
CA GLY A 147 5.38 10.97 12.14
C GLY A 147 6.32 9.92 11.54
N CYS A 148 5.84 9.09 10.60
CA CYS A 148 6.70 8.17 9.85
C CYS A 148 7.73 8.96 9.06
N LYS A 149 9.02 8.63 9.21
CA LYS A 149 10.12 9.38 8.59
C LYS A 149 10.28 9.06 7.10
N GLU A 150 10.03 7.82 6.74
CA GLU A 150 10.16 7.33 5.37
C GLU A 150 8.88 6.64 4.93
N ILE A 151 8.27 7.17 3.86
CA ILE A 151 7.05 6.63 3.28
C ILE A 151 7.36 6.24 1.84
N VAL A 152 7.39 4.92 1.59
CA VAL A 152 7.62 4.32 0.28
C VAL A 152 6.28 3.92 -0.32
N LEU A 153 6.01 4.28 -1.57
CA LEU A 153 4.78 3.94 -2.28
C LEU A 153 5.10 3.09 -3.50
N CYS A 154 4.47 1.93 -3.61
CA CYS A 154 4.49 1.10 -4.80
C CYS A 154 3.10 1.01 -5.43
N THR A 155 3.03 1.20 -6.74
CA THR A 155 1.81 1.08 -7.54
C THR A 155 2.18 0.62 -8.96
N PRO A 156 1.41 -0.29 -9.58
CA PRO A 156 1.72 -0.72 -10.94
C PRO A 156 1.60 0.44 -11.92
N PRO A 157 2.49 0.52 -12.90
CA PRO A 157 2.39 1.46 -14.00
C PRO A 157 1.32 1.03 -15.01
N ASP A 158 0.98 1.91 -15.92
CA ASP A 158 0.20 1.59 -17.11
C ASP A 158 1.08 0.93 -18.18
N LYS A 159 0.48 0.59 -19.33
CA LYS A 159 1.20 -0.04 -20.46
C LYS A 159 2.29 0.84 -21.08
N ALA A 160 2.26 2.14 -20.82
CA ALA A 160 3.29 3.08 -21.27
C ALA A 160 4.40 3.27 -20.22
N GLY A 161 4.37 2.52 -19.12
CA GLY A 161 5.34 2.63 -18.03
C GLY A 161 5.15 3.87 -17.15
N LYS A 162 3.97 4.49 -17.20
CA LYS A 162 3.64 5.70 -16.42
C LYS A 162 2.65 5.39 -15.31
N ILE A 163 2.77 6.11 -14.20
CA ILE A 163 1.76 6.10 -13.14
C ILE A 163 0.73 7.21 -13.44
N HIS A 164 -0.54 6.90 -13.14
CA HIS A 164 -1.64 7.84 -13.40
C HIS A 164 -1.40 9.19 -12.69
N PRO A 165 -1.53 10.34 -13.37
CA PRO A 165 -1.21 11.66 -12.82
C PRO A 165 -1.89 11.98 -11.49
N ALA A 166 -3.17 11.60 -11.31
CA ALA A 166 -3.88 11.85 -10.07
C ALA A 166 -3.30 11.07 -8.87
N ILE A 167 -2.69 9.88 -9.09
CA ILE A 167 -1.99 9.12 -8.05
C ILE A 167 -0.72 9.87 -7.64
N LEU A 168 0.08 10.32 -8.59
CA LEU A 168 1.30 11.08 -8.33
C LEU A 168 1.01 12.42 -7.64
N TYR A 169 -0.03 13.13 -8.10
CA TYR A 169 -0.46 14.37 -7.47
C TYR A 169 -0.91 14.16 -6.01
N ALA A 170 -1.73 13.13 -5.75
CA ALA A 170 -2.17 12.80 -4.40
C ALA A 170 -0.98 12.40 -3.50
N ALA A 171 -0.03 11.64 -4.03
CA ALA A 171 1.18 11.26 -3.31
C ALA A 171 2.03 12.48 -2.95
N LYS A 172 2.25 13.40 -3.90
CA LYS A 172 2.96 14.66 -3.66
C LYS A 172 2.28 15.51 -2.60
N LEU A 173 0.95 15.67 -2.70
CA LEU A 173 0.14 16.43 -1.74
C LEU A 173 0.22 15.84 -0.33
N ALA A 174 0.27 14.51 -0.22
CA ALA A 174 0.43 13.80 1.04
C ALA A 174 1.91 13.63 1.47
N GLY A 175 2.87 14.30 0.80
CA GLY A 175 4.29 14.33 1.17
C GLY A 175 5.06 13.05 0.89
N VAL A 176 4.55 12.17 0.03
CA VAL A 176 5.26 10.97 -0.41
C VAL A 176 6.15 11.32 -1.60
N ASN A 177 7.45 11.08 -1.47
CA ASN A 177 8.44 11.37 -2.51
C ASN A 177 9.23 10.15 -2.98
N LYS A 178 9.04 8.99 -2.36
CA LYS A 178 9.64 7.72 -2.77
C LYS A 178 8.56 6.84 -3.40
N ILE A 179 8.42 6.94 -4.72
CA ILE A 179 7.36 6.27 -5.48
C ILE A 179 7.99 5.34 -6.52
N PHE A 180 7.48 4.11 -6.60
CA PHE A 180 8.02 3.07 -7.46
C PHE A 180 6.94 2.43 -8.33
N LYS A 181 7.30 2.15 -9.58
CA LYS A 181 6.49 1.50 -10.61
C LYS A 181 6.55 -0.01 -10.41
N ALA A 182 5.83 -0.49 -9.41
CA ALA A 182 5.80 -1.91 -9.10
C ALA A 182 4.42 -2.32 -8.57
N GLY A 183 3.88 -3.41 -9.13
CA GLY A 183 2.59 -4.00 -8.78
C GLY A 183 2.71 -5.34 -8.05
N GLY A 184 1.60 -5.97 -7.75
CA GLY A 184 1.52 -7.37 -7.34
C GLY A 184 2.40 -7.84 -6.19
N VAL A 185 2.79 -9.10 -6.28
CA VAL A 185 3.64 -9.78 -5.29
C VAL A 185 5.05 -9.19 -5.27
N GLN A 186 5.58 -8.84 -6.45
CA GLN A 186 6.94 -8.32 -6.59
C GLN A 186 7.10 -6.97 -5.88
N ALA A 187 6.07 -6.12 -5.87
CA ALA A 187 6.08 -4.87 -5.09
C ALA A 187 6.14 -5.13 -3.57
N ILE A 188 5.39 -6.14 -3.09
CA ILE A 188 5.42 -6.53 -1.67
C ILE A 188 6.80 -7.08 -1.31
N GLY A 189 7.39 -7.93 -2.17
CA GLY A 189 8.75 -8.44 -1.98
C GLY A 189 9.79 -7.32 -1.95
N ALA A 190 9.72 -6.38 -2.92
CA ALA A 190 10.64 -5.24 -2.99
C ALA A 190 10.61 -4.39 -1.71
N MET A 191 9.42 -4.06 -1.20
CA MET A 191 9.30 -3.30 0.05
C MET A 191 9.72 -4.11 1.28
N ALA A 192 9.46 -5.41 1.30
CA ALA A 192 9.77 -6.27 2.44
C ALA A 192 11.27 -6.55 2.59
N TYR A 193 11.95 -6.83 1.50
CA TYR A 193 13.37 -7.22 1.52
C TYR A 193 14.32 -6.06 1.25
N GLY A 194 13.84 -5.04 0.52
CA GLY A 194 14.66 -4.02 -0.10
C GLY A 194 15.27 -4.53 -1.41
N THR A 195 15.46 -3.62 -2.36
CA THR A 195 16.19 -3.86 -3.62
C THR A 195 17.15 -2.70 -3.85
N GLU A 196 17.82 -2.65 -4.99
CA GLU A 196 18.73 -1.57 -5.33
C GLU A 196 18.02 -0.20 -5.35
N SER A 197 16.77 -0.17 -5.87
CA SER A 197 15.97 1.06 -5.95
C SER A 197 15.00 1.20 -4.78
N VAL A 198 14.31 0.12 -4.38
CA VAL A 198 13.21 0.18 -3.41
C VAL A 198 13.74 -0.03 -1.98
N PRO A 199 13.64 0.97 -1.10
CA PRO A 199 14.10 0.81 0.28
C PRO A 199 13.28 -0.24 1.04
N LYS A 200 13.96 -1.05 1.86
CA LYS A 200 13.30 -1.94 2.82
C LYS A 200 12.50 -1.13 3.83
N VAL A 201 11.26 -1.57 4.12
CA VAL A 201 10.37 -0.96 5.11
C VAL A 201 10.09 -1.92 6.27
N TYR A 202 9.62 -1.37 7.40
CA TYR A 202 9.28 -2.17 8.58
C TYR A 202 7.83 -2.66 8.55
N LYS A 203 6.95 -1.99 7.79
CA LYS A 203 5.55 -2.34 7.71
C LYS A 203 4.94 -1.93 6.39
N ILE A 204 4.09 -2.81 5.82
CA ILE A 204 3.42 -2.60 4.54
C ILE A 204 1.92 -2.45 4.76
N PHE A 205 1.35 -1.35 4.28
CA PHE A 205 -0.07 -1.04 4.29
C PHE A 205 -0.63 -0.99 2.87
N GLY A 206 -1.92 -1.21 2.75
CA GLY A 206 -2.65 -1.06 1.50
C GLY A 206 -3.52 -2.27 1.17
N PRO A 207 -4.61 -2.05 0.43
CA PRO A 207 -5.46 -3.13 -0.07
C PRO A 207 -4.75 -3.92 -1.17
N GLY A 208 -5.23 -5.11 -1.46
CA GLY A 208 -4.70 -5.92 -2.54
C GLY A 208 -5.58 -7.12 -2.85
N ASN A 209 -5.31 -7.75 -3.99
CA ASN A 209 -5.94 -9.01 -4.37
C ASN A 209 -5.39 -10.18 -3.52
N GLN A 210 -5.86 -11.39 -3.82
CA GLN A 210 -5.43 -12.61 -3.13
C GLN A 210 -3.91 -12.85 -3.15
N TYR A 211 -3.23 -12.51 -4.26
CA TYR A 211 -1.78 -12.66 -4.41
C TYR A 211 -1.02 -11.70 -3.49
N VAL A 212 -1.43 -10.44 -3.47
CA VAL A 212 -0.88 -9.41 -2.57
C VAL A 212 -1.13 -9.77 -1.11
N THR A 213 -2.32 -10.29 -0.79
CA THR A 213 -2.66 -10.76 0.56
C THR A 213 -1.77 -11.94 0.98
N ALA A 214 -1.61 -12.94 0.11
CA ALA A 214 -0.73 -14.08 0.37
C ALA A 214 0.74 -13.67 0.50
N ALA A 215 1.21 -12.72 -0.34
CA ALA A 215 2.56 -12.18 -0.23
C ALA A 215 2.78 -11.50 1.13
N LYS A 216 1.87 -10.62 1.55
CA LYS A 216 1.94 -9.98 2.86
C LYS A 216 1.95 -10.99 4.02
N GLN A 217 1.16 -12.05 3.92
CA GLN A 217 1.16 -13.12 4.91
C GLN A 217 2.51 -13.82 4.98
N GLN A 218 3.09 -14.18 3.82
CA GLN A 218 4.38 -14.89 3.77
C GLN A 218 5.54 -14.05 4.30
N VAL A 219 5.68 -12.79 3.85
CA VAL A 219 6.77 -11.92 4.33
C VAL A 219 6.63 -11.60 5.82
N SER A 220 5.41 -11.60 6.36
CA SER A 220 5.18 -11.34 7.78
C SER A 220 5.56 -12.50 8.70
N LEU A 221 5.68 -13.71 8.17
CA LEU A 221 6.10 -14.88 8.94
C LEU A 221 7.61 -14.92 9.16
N CYS A 222 8.37 -14.29 8.26
CA CYS A 222 9.81 -14.46 8.20
C CYS A 222 10.61 -13.17 8.51
N ASP A 223 10.16 -11.97 8.06
CA ASP A 223 11.09 -10.83 7.98
C ASP A 223 10.50 -9.43 8.22
N VAL A 224 9.18 -9.25 8.24
CA VAL A 224 8.53 -7.92 8.37
C VAL A 224 7.34 -8.01 9.30
N ASP A 225 7.24 -7.08 10.24
CA ASP A 225 6.18 -7.10 11.24
C ASP A 225 4.78 -7.07 10.63
N ARG A 226 3.91 -7.88 11.22
CA ARG A 226 2.51 -7.97 10.85
C ARG A 226 1.74 -6.83 11.47
N LYS A 227 1.19 -5.99 10.68
CA LYS A 227 -0.23 -5.62 10.80
C LYS A 227 -0.70 -5.15 9.45
N SER A 228 -1.19 -6.04 8.61
CA SER A 228 -2.20 -5.67 7.64
C SER A 228 -3.39 -5.21 8.46
N VAL A 229 -3.58 -3.94 8.55
CA VAL A 229 -4.88 -3.43 8.93
C VAL A 229 -5.75 -3.54 7.70
N VAL A 230 -6.86 -4.15 7.89
CA VAL A 230 -8.05 -4.22 7.08
C VAL A 230 -8.40 -2.87 6.45
#